data_dd128f1b1ee4b6a6a9545733f0f9b262
#
_entry.id   dd128f1b1ee4b6a6a9545733f0f9b262
#
_cell.length_a   1.000
_cell.length_b   1.000
_cell.length_c   1.000
_cell.angle_alpha   90.00
_cell.angle_beta   90.00
_cell.angle_gamma   90.00
#
_symmetry.space_group_name_H-M   'P 1'
#
loop_
_entity.id
_entity.type
_entity.pdbx_description
1 polymer ?
#
loop_
_entity_poly.entity_id
_entity_poly.type
_entity_poly.pdbx_seq_one_letter_code
_entity_poly.pdbx_strand_id
1 'polypeptide(L)'
;SLYCIPMLNPDGSRKYTRLNFNHVDLNRDAQNLTQPESRILRNAFDKIKPDFCLNLHGQRTIFSAGPTNKSAVMSFLTPAEDKERKITEKRIESMKVIAQIADDLKEALPGQIGRYDDGFNINCTGDTFQSEGVPTVLFEEGHFPNDYTRETTREFVVASIISSLRSIGTESYKNFTTESYFNIPENDKKFNDILIKNVRIMDTIKHVSIQYSEKLVGNKVEFIPKIENIEDKIDKYGHKEVDGEGKILEISGQK
;
A
#
# COMPACT_ATOMS: atom_id res chain seq x y z
N SER A 1 17.86 11.59 -16.28
CA SER A 1 18.65 11.04 -15.15
C SER A 1 17.70 10.43 -14.11
N LEU A 2 18.13 9.34 -13.44
CA LEU A 2 17.41 8.71 -12.33
C LEU A 2 18.19 8.95 -11.04
N TYR A 3 17.49 9.40 -10.00
CA TYR A 3 17.99 9.54 -8.64
C TYR A 3 17.19 8.62 -7.73
N CYS A 4 17.86 7.88 -6.87
CA CYS A 4 17.21 6.90 -5.99
C CYS A 4 17.70 7.08 -4.56
N ILE A 5 16.75 7.14 -3.63
CA ILE A 5 17.01 7.05 -2.18
C ILE A 5 16.43 5.71 -1.72
N PRO A 6 17.24 4.64 -1.66
CA PRO A 6 16.73 3.29 -1.43
C PRO A 6 16.22 3.09 0.00
N MET A 7 16.66 3.91 0.94
CA MET A 7 16.28 3.81 2.35
C MET A 7 16.37 5.18 3.01
N LEU A 8 15.23 5.85 3.17
CA LEU A 8 15.18 7.16 3.83
C LEU A 8 15.26 7.03 5.36
N ASN A 9 14.69 5.97 5.93
CA ASN A 9 14.63 5.72 7.38
C ASN A 9 15.45 4.48 7.78
N PRO A 10 16.78 4.57 7.87
CA PRO A 10 17.63 3.41 8.19
C PRO A 10 17.42 2.89 9.62
N ASP A 11 17.10 3.76 10.57
CA ASP A 11 16.88 3.37 11.97
C ASP A 11 15.54 2.64 12.14
N GLY A 12 14.49 3.13 11.51
CA GLY A 12 13.19 2.46 11.46
C GLY A 12 13.29 1.10 10.76
N SER A 13 14.02 1.04 9.64
CA SER A 13 14.26 -0.21 8.90
C SER A 13 14.95 -1.27 9.78
N ARG A 14 16.00 -0.91 10.52
CA ARG A 14 16.70 -1.83 11.43
C ARG A 14 15.82 -2.34 12.56
N LYS A 15 14.92 -1.51 13.07
CA LYS A 15 14.00 -1.83 14.18
C LYS A 15 12.67 -2.40 13.71
N TYR A 16 12.45 -2.48 12.41
CA TYR A 16 11.16 -2.83 11.81
C TYR A 16 10.02 -1.95 12.33
N THR A 17 10.23 -0.63 12.31
CA THR A 17 9.26 0.38 12.76
C THR A 17 9.04 1.45 11.70
N ARG A 18 7.85 2.02 11.70
CA ARG A 18 7.50 3.15 10.84
C ARG A 18 8.25 4.44 11.24
N LEU A 19 8.49 4.62 12.52
CA LEU A 19 9.09 5.82 13.07
C LEU A 19 10.62 5.79 12.95
N ASN A 20 11.25 6.96 12.82
CA ASN A 20 12.70 7.10 12.83
C ASN A 20 13.28 6.98 14.27
N PHE A 21 14.58 7.22 14.42
CA PHE A 21 15.27 7.17 15.73
C PHE A 21 14.61 8.09 16.78
N ASN A 22 14.11 9.26 16.37
CA ASN A 22 13.48 10.24 17.24
C ASN A 22 11.97 10.01 17.43
N HIS A 23 11.46 8.83 17.06
CA HIS A 23 10.04 8.47 17.13
C HIS A 23 9.12 9.38 16.31
N VAL A 24 9.61 9.91 15.19
CA VAL A 24 8.84 10.73 14.25
C VAL A 24 8.51 9.93 12.99
N ASP A 25 7.28 10.04 12.53
CA ASP A 25 6.86 9.56 11.21
C ASP A 25 7.36 10.53 10.12
N LEU A 26 8.35 10.13 9.33
CA LEU A 26 8.93 10.97 8.28
C LEU A 26 7.89 11.36 7.22
N ASN A 27 6.87 10.50 6.97
CA ASN A 27 5.77 10.83 6.06
C ASN A 27 4.69 11.71 6.71
N ARG A 28 5.02 12.37 7.82
CA ARG A 28 4.25 13.43 8.49
C ARG A 28 5.12 14.64 8.82
N ASP A 29 6.34 14.68 8.29
CA ASP A 29 7.34 15.73 8.56
C ASP A 29 7.78 16.48 7.29
N ALA A 30 7.09 16.26 6.16
CA ALA A 30 7.49 16.83 4.87
C ALA A 30 7.44 18.36 4.82
N GLN A 31 6.55 18.99 5.60
CA GLN A 31 6.47 20.45 5.72
C GLN A 31 7.33 20.99 6.87
N ASN A 32 7.30 20.32 8.00
CA ASN A 32 7.96 20.84 9.22
C ASN A 32 9.46 20.63 9.22
N LEU A 33 9.95 19.61 8.49
CA LEU A 33 11.37 19.30 8.30
C LEU A 33 12.15 19.22 9.63
N THR A 34 11.52 18.66 10.65
CA THR A 34 12.11 18.57 11.99
C THR A 34 13.24 17.54 12.02
N GLN A 35 13.17 16.53 11.17
CA GLN A 35 14.10 15.40 11.15
C GLN A 35 15.22 15.59 10.10
N PRO A 36 16.44 15.08 10.37
CA PRO A 36 17.54 15.18 9.41
C PRO A 36 17.23 14.48 8.08
N GLU A 37 16.52 13.34 8.10
CA GLU A 37 16.11 12.59 6.93
C GLU A 37 15.16 13.41 6.05
N SER A 38 14.18 14.07 6.66
CA SER A 38 13.23 14.95 5.96
C SER A 38 13.95 16.13 5.28
N ARG A 39 14.93 16.73 5.98
CA ARG A 39 15.77 17.81 5.41
C ARG A 39 16.64 17.32 4.25
N ILE A 40 17.21 16.12 4.36
CA ILE A 40 18.01 15.52 3.28
C ILE A 40 17.15 15.29 2.05
N LEU A 41 15.96 14.71 2.24
CA LEU A 41 15.01 14.47 1.15
C LEU A 41 14.60 15.80 0.49
N ARG A 42 14.24 16.80 1.29
CA ARG A 42 13.87 18.13 0.81
C ARG A 42 15.00 18.79 0.01
N ASN A 43 16.21 18.80 0.54
CA ASN A 43 17.38 19.35 -0.14
C ASN A 43 17.69 18.62 -1.47
N ALA A 44 17.51 17.30 -1.51
CA ALA A 44 17.65 16.53 -2.74
C ALA A 44 16.60 16.94 -3.78
N PHE A 45 15.34 17.05 -3.38
CA PHE A 45 14.24 17.50 -4.25
C PHE A 45 14.51 18.89 -4.84
N ASP A 46 14.86 19.86 -3.99
CA ASP A 46 15.13 21.25 -4.41
C ASP A 46 16.32 21.37 -5.37
N LYS A 47 17.36 20.55 -5.14
CA LYS A 47 18.57 20.54 -5.97
C LYS A 47 18.34 19.84 -7.31
N ILE A 48 17.62 18.71 -7.30
CA ILE A 48 17.38 17.88 -8.49
C ILE A 48 16.31 18.50 -9.37
N LYS A 49 15.26 19.08 -8.78
CA LYS A 49 14.07 19.59 -9.48
C LYS A 49 13.50 18.52 -10.42
N PRO A 50 13.02 17.40 -9.89
CA PRO A 50 12.64 16.25 -10.69
C PRO A 50 11.42 16.55 -11.58
N ASP A 51 11.37 15.93 -12.75
CA ASP A 51 10.20 15.97 -13.65
C ASP A 51 9.06 15.09 -13.12
N PHE A 52 9.40 13.99 -12.43
CA PHE A 52 8.49 13.04 -11.81
C PHE A 52 9.06 12.52 -10.49
N CYS A 53 8.17 12.19 -9.56
CA CYS A 53 8.51 11.47 -8.32
C CYS A 53 7.81 10.11 -8.27
N LEU A 54 8.55 9.08 -7.83
CA LEU A 54 8.02 7.79 -7.44
C LEU A 54 8.16 7.63 -5.93
N ASN A 55 7.05 7.49 -5.22
CA ASN A 55 7.01 7.37 -3.77
C ASN A 55 6.54 5.97 -3.38
N LEU A 56 7.45 5.16 -2.83
CA LEU A 56 7.20 3.75 -2.58
C LEU A 56 6.79 3.52 -1.13
N HIS A 57 5.62 2.93 -0.96
CA HIS A 57 5.02 2.52 0.30
C HIS A 57 4.55 1.08 0.26
N GLY A 58 4.27 0.52 1.44
CA GLY A 58 3.61 -0.75 1.58
C GLY A 58 2.29 -0.61 2.34
N GLN A 59 1.26 -1.30 1.86
CA GLN A 59 -0.04 -1.37 2.52
C GLN A 59 -0.17 -2.66 3.35
N ARG A 60 -1.17 -2.67 4.23
CA ARG A 60 -1.55 -3.86 5.00
C ARG A 60 -2.16 -4.94 4.09
N THR A 61 -2.17 -6.18 4.57
CA THR A 61 -2.75 -7.35 3.89
C THR A 61 -4.27 -7.30 3.72
N ILE A 62 -4.94 -6.29 4.32
CA ILE A 62 -6.40 -6.20 4.42
C ILE A 62 -7.12 -5.78 3.15
N PHE A 63 -6.39 -5.33 2.13
CA PHE A 63 -7.01 -4.71 0.96
C PHE A 63 -7.28 -5.70 -0.17
N SER A 64 -8.47 -5.55 -0.77
CA SER A 64 -8.84 -6.11 -2.08
C SER A 64 -8.80 -5.03 -3.16
N ALA A 65 -8.67 -5.44 -4.41
CA ALA A 65 -8.90 -4.58 -5.56
C ALA A 65 -10.41 -4.55 -5.88
N GLY A 66 -11.08 -3.50 -5.42
CA GLY A 66 -12.54 -3.42 -5.43
C GLY A 66 -13.21 -4.36 -4.42
N PRO A 67 -14.54 -4.47 -4.43
CA PRO A 67 -15.31 -5.33 -3.52
C PRO A 67 -15.27 -6.80 -3.94
N THR A 68 -14.07 -7.33 -4.21
CA THR A 68 -13.86 -8.67 -4.77
C THR A 68 -13.04 -9.56 -3.83
N ASN A 69 -12.97 -10.86 -4.15
CA ASN A 69 -12.11 -11.84 -3.48
C ASN A 69 -10.67 -11.85 -4.05
N LYS A 70 -10.23 -10.76 -4.65
CA LYS A 70 -8.89 -10.59 -5.18
C LYS A 70 -8.13 -9.63 -4.29
N SER A 71 -7.05 -10.12 -3.65
CA SER A 71 -6.17 -9.25 -2.87
C SER A 71 -5.52 -8.20 -3.76
N ALA A 72 -5.44 -6.97 -3.28
CA ALA A 72 -4.69 -5.92 -3.95
C ALA A 72 -3.19 -6.16 -3.74
N VAL A 73 -2.53 -6.77 -4.74
CA VAL A 73 -1.08 -7.04 -4.72
C VAL A 73 -0.30 -5.77 -4.94
N MET A 74 -0.74 -4.97 -5.91
CA MET A 74 -0.21 -3.64 -6.16
C MET A 74 -1.34 -2.63 -6.15
N SER A 75 -1.11 -1.52 -5.48
CA SER A 75 -2.02 -0.39 -5.55
C SER A 75 -1.24 0.88 -5.82
N PHE A 76 -1.93 1.83 -6.43
CA PHE A 76 -1.33 3.10 -6.81
C PHE A 76 -2.27 4.24 -6.50
N LEU A 77 -1.69 5.42 -6.33
CA LEU A 77 -2.45 6.66 -6.35
C LEU A 77 -1.60 7.82 -6.89
N THR A 78 -2.27 8.84 -7.42
CA THR A 78 -1.67 10.16 -7.57
C THR A 78 -2.07 10.98 -6.36
N PRO A 79 -1.12 11.50 -5.55
CA PRO A 79 -1.44 12.31 -4.38
C PRO A 79 -2.27 13.55 -4.75
N ALA A 80 -3.07 14.03 -3.81
CA ALA A 80 -3.80 15.27 -4.00
C ALA A 80 -2.88 16.49 -3.87
N GLU A 81 -3.21 17.57 -4.56
CA GLU A 81 -2.52 18.86 -4.45
C GLU A 81 -3.17 19.76 -3.40
N ASP A 82 -4.46 19.55 -3.17
CA ASP A 82 -5.28 20.34 -2.26
C ASP A 82 -6.37 19.47 -1.58
N LYS A 83 -7.08 20.06 -0.61
CA LYS A 83 -8.16 19.40 0.13
C LYS A 83 -9.36 19.04 -0.76
N GLU A 84 -9.59 19.80 -1.82
CA GLU A 84 -10.64 19.58 -2.80
C GLU A 84 -10.32 18.46 -3.78
N ARG A 85 -9.07 17.95 -3.74
CA ARG A 85 -8.57 16.86 -4.60
C ARG A 85 -8.79 17.12 -6.09
N LYS A 86 -8.58 18.37 -6.54
CA LYS A 86 -8.74 18.77 -7.93
C LYS A 86 -7.86 17.94 -8.86
N ILE A 87 -8.39 17.63 -10.02
CA ILE A 87 -7.65 16.97 -11.09
C ILE A 87 -6.93 18.03 -11.90
N THR A 88 -5.66 18.26 -11.56
CA THR A 88 -4.78 19.22 -12.23
C THR A 88 -4.03 18.56 -13.38
N GLU A 89 -3.36 19.35 -14.23
CA GLU A 89 -2.53 18.81 -15.31
C GLU A 89 -1.44 17.87 -14.78
N LYS A 90 -0.82 18.23 -13.65
CA LYS A 90 0.24 17.41 -13.04
C LYS A 90 -0.28 16.10 -12.46
N ARG A 91 -1.46 16.12 -11.87
CA ARG A 91 -2.14 14.90 -11.45
C ARG A 91 -2.54 14.03 -12.65
N ILE A 92 -2.97 14.62 -13.76
CA ILE A 92 -3.29 13.90 -14.99
C ILE A 92 -2.06 13.17 -15.54
N GLU A 93 -0.88 13.78 -15.49
CA GLU A 93 0.36 13.12 -15.92
C GLU A 93 0.64 11.84 -15.10
N SER A 94 0.61 11.91 -13.76
CA SER A 94 0.79 10.74 -12.90
C SER A 94 -0.34 9.72 -13.01
N MET A 95 -1.60 10.14 -13.20
CA MET A 95 -2.72 9.22 -13.46
C MET A 95 -2.48 8.38 -14.71
N LYS A 96 -1.98 9.00 -15.79
CA LYS A 96 -1.68 8.31 -17.05
C LYS A 96 -0.51 7.33 -16.92
N VAL A 97 0.52 7.68 -16.14
CA VAL A 97 1.61 6.74 -15.81
C VAL A 97 1.07 5.54 -15.06
N ILE A 98 0.23 5.75 -14.04
CA ILE A 98 -0.41 4.67 -13.27
C ILE A 98 -1.28 3.79 -14.18
N ALA A 99 -2.05 4.40 -15.09
CA ALA A 99 -2.88 3.65 -16.04
C ALA A 99 -2.05 2.74 -16.93
N GLN A 100 -0.88 3.20 -17.40
CA GLN A 100 0.04 2.36 -18.16
C GLN A 100 0.64 1.24 -17.30
N ILE A 101 1.07 1.51 -16.06
CA ILE A 101 1.57 0.46 -15.17
C ILE A 101 0.52 -0.64 -14.98
N ALA A 102 -0.74 -0.24 -14.75
CA ALA A 102 -1.83 -1.18 -14.57
C ALA A 102 -2.09 -2.01 -15.84
N ASP A 103 -1.98 -1.41 -17.03
CA ASP A 103 -2.12 -2.11 -18.30
C ASP A 103 -0.96 -3.10 -18.54
N ASP A 104 0.26 -2.70 -18.25
CA ASP A 104 1.46 -3.54 -18.40
C ASP A 104 1.43 -4.78 -17.48
N LEU A 105 0.78 -4.66 -16.31
CA LEU A 105 0.76 -5.72 -15.28
C LEU A 105 -0.55 -6.54 -15.25
N LYS A 106 -1.58 -6.16 -15.99
CA LYS A 106 -2.93 -6.77 -15.88
C LYS A 106 -2.97 -8.27 -16.14
N GLU A 107 -2.13 -8.79 -17.03
CA GLU A 107 -2.07 -10.22 -17.34
C GLU A 107 -1.38 -11.03 -16.23
N ALA A 108 -0.39 -10.42 -15.55
CA ALA A 108 0.33 -11.05 -14.45
C ALA A 108 -0.42 -10.91 -13.11
N LEU A 109 -1.23 -9.86 -12.94
CA LEU A 109 -2.02 -9.56 -11.75
C LEU A 109 -3.52 -9.39 -12.10
N PRO A 110 -4.21 -10.41 -12.60
CA PRO A 110 -5.58 -10.28 -13.08
C PRO A 110 -6.56 -9.95 -11.93
N GLY A 111 -7.03 -8.68 -11.92
CA GLY A 111 -7.95 -8.18 -10.89
C GLY A 111 -7.30 -7.94 -9.52
N GLN A 112 -5.96 -7.84 -9.46
CA GLN A 112 -5.20 -7.65 -8.22
C GLN A 112 -4.45 -6.31 -8.17
N ILE A 113 -4.81 -5.40 -9.07
CA ILE A 113 -4.29 -4.03 -9.08
C ILE A 113 -5.40 -3.11 -8.60
N GLY A 114 -5.11 -2.30 -7.59
CA GLY A 114 -6.05 -1.40 -6.96
C GLY A 114 -5.65 0.07 -7.05
N ARG A 115 -6.60 0.95 -6.81
CA ARG A 115 -6.40 2.37 -6.63
C ARG A 115 -6.57 2.71 -5.15
N TYR A 116 -5.52 3.26 -4.54
CA TYR A 116 -5.55 3.62 -3.12
C TYR A 116 -6.21 4.98 -2.92
N ASP A 117 -6.63 5.28 -1.68
CA ASP A 117 -7.26 6.56 -1.31
C ASP A 117 -6.27 7.73 -1.42
N ASP A 118 -6.68 8.81 -2.08
CA ASP A 118 -5.91 10.04 -2.28
C ASP A 118 -6.27 11.15 -1.26
N GLY A 119 -6.64 10.77 -0.04
CA GLY A 119 -6.95 11.71 1.04
C GLY A 119 -5.80 12.67 1.33
N PHE A 120 -6.03 13.99 1.10
CA PHE A 120 -5.01 15.02 1.20
C PHE A 120 -4.43 15.20 2.59
N ASN A 121 -3.11 15.16 2.69
CA ASN A 121 -2.35 15.56 3.87
C ASN A 121 -1.03 16.20 3.47
N ILE A 122 -0.95 17.53 3.53
CA ILE A 122 0.23 18.29 3.09
C ILE A 122 1.53 17.86 3.80
N ASN A 123 1.47 17.25 4.97
CA ASN A 123 2.65 16.73 5.66
C ASN A 123 3.14 15.37 5.13
N CYS A 124 2.39 14.74 4.20
CA CYS A 124 2.89 13.57 3.48
C CYS A 124 3.83 14.00 2.37
N THR A 125 4.90 13.24 2.17
CA THR A 125 5.91 13.53 1.14
C THR A 125 5.31 13.60 -0.27
N GLY A 126 4.42 12.65 -0.61
CA GLY A 126 3.77 12.60 -1.91
C GLY A 126 2.90 13.84 -2.17
N ASP A 127 2.06 14.20 -1.21
CA ASP A 127 1.17 15.38 -1.31
C ASP A 127 1.98 16.68 -1.37
N THR A 128 3.07 16.78 -0.59
CA THR A 128 3.97 17.94 -0.65
C THR A 128 4.55 18.10 -2.05
N PHE A 129 5.15 17.06 -2.62
CA PHE A 129 5.80 17.16 -3.93
C PHE A 129 4.79 17.37 -5.06
N GLN A 130 3.63 16.72 -4.96
CA GLN A 130 2.53 16.92 -5.91
C GLN A 130 2.00 18.36 -5.84
N SER A 131 1.80 18.93 -4.64
CA SER A 131 1.34 20.32 -4.47
C SER A 131 2.34 21.37 -4.97
N GLU A 132 3.62 21.00 -5.08
CA GLU A 132 4.67 21.84 -5.69
C GLU A 132 4.75 21.67 -7.22
N GLY A 133 3.79 20.98 -7.82
CA GLY A 133 3.66 20.84 -9.27
C GLY A 133 4.53 19.74 -9.88
N VAL A 134 5.01 18.77 -9.08
CA VAL A 134 5.75 17.62 -9.59
C VAL A 134 4.85 16.39 -9.62
N PRO A 135 4.54 15.83 -10.81
CA PRO A 135 3.75 14.62 -10.93
C PRO A 135 4.34 13.51 -10.07
N THR A 136 3.54 12.99 -9.15
CA THR A 136 3.99 11.99 -8.18
C THR A 136 3.14 10.73 -8.31
N VAL A 137 3.80 9.58 -8.50
CA VAL A 137 3.19 8.27 -8.48
C VAL A 137 3.50 7.62 -7.14
N LEU A 138 2.48 7.33 -6.35
CA LEU A 138 2.63 6.60 -5.11
C LEU A 138 2.28 5.14 -5.32
N PHE A 139 3.15 4.28 -4.84
CA PHE A 139 3.05 2.82 -4.86
C PHE A 139 2.65 2.35 -3.47
N GLU A 140 1.70 1.43 -3.42
CA GLU A 140 1.31 0.71 -2.21
C GLU A 140 1.43 -0.79 -2.47
N GLU A 141 2.54 -1.39 -2.06
CA GLU A 141 2.72 -2.83 -2.15
C GLU A 141 1.82 -3.56 -1.16
N GLY A 142 1.03 -4.51 -1.63
CA GLY A 142 0.08 -5.25 -0.83
C GLY A 142 0.50 -6.68 -0.54
N HIS A 143 -0.41 -7.64 -0.75
CA HIS A 143 -0.19 -9.04 -0.43
C HIS A 143 -0.49 -9.95 -1.64
N PHE A 144 0.55 -10.65 -2.11
CA PHE A 144 0.36 -11.76 -3.03
C PHE A 144 -0.04 -13.03 -2.24
N PRO A 145 -0.92 -13.89 -2.76
CA PRO A 145 -1.36 -15.08 -2.04
C PRO A 145 -0.18 -15.95 -1.55
N ASN A 146 -0.18 -16.28 -0.25
CA ASN A 146 0.86 -17.05 0.44
C ASN A 146 2.26 -16.41 0.48
N ASP A 147 2.37 -15.11 0.23
CA ASP A 147 3.66 -14.40 0.16
C ASP A 147 3.85 -13.44 1.35
N TYR A 148 3.89 -13.97 2.58
CA TYR A 148 4.15 -13.15 3.77
C TYR A 148 5.58 -12.61 3.85
N THR A 149 6.52 -13.19 3.13
CA THR A 149 7.89 -12.68 2.98
C THR A 149 7.98 -11.54 1.96
N ARG A 150 6.91 -11.33 1.19
CA ARG A 150 6.76 -10.31 0.14
C ARG A 150 7.78 -10.42 -1.00
N GLU A 151 8.34 -11.61 -1.25
CA GLU A 151 9.31 -11.79 -2.32
C GLU A 151 8.66 -11.68 -3.71
N THR A 152 7.50 -12.33 -3.92
CA THR A 152 6.73 -12.21 -5.15
C THR A 152 6.17 -10.79 -5.32
N THR A 153 5.68 -10.19 -4.23
CA THR A 153 5.20 -8.81 -4.25
C THR A 153 6.32 -7.85 -4.65
N ARG A 154 7.55 -8.05 -4.16
CA ARG A 154 8.73 -7.26 -4.51
C ARG A 154 9.09 -7.33 -5.99
N GLU A 155 8.93 -8.50 -6.63
CA GLU A 155 9.11 -8.64 -8.09
C GLU A 155 8.13 -7.73 -8.85
N PHE A 156 6.87 -7.65 -8.42
CA PHE A 156 5.89 -6.74 -9.02
C PHE A 156 6.20 -5.26 -8.76
N VAL A 157 6.78 -4.92 -7.62
CA VAL A 157 7.28 -3.55 -7.38
C VAL A 157 8.37 -3.19 -8.39
N VAL A 158 9.34 -4.09 -8.61
CA VAL A 158 10.40 -3.86 -9.60
C VAL A 158 9.82 -3.73 -11.02
N ALA A 159 8.90 -4.61 -11.41
CA ALA A 159 8.21 -4.53 -12.69
C ALA A 159 7.46 -3.20 -12.86
N SER A 160 6.78 -2.74 -11.81
CA SER A 160 6.06 -1.45 -11.79
C SER A 160 7.00 -0.26 -11.93
N ILE A 161 8.16 -0.29 -11.26
CA ILE A 161 9.18 0.76 -11.40
C ILE A 161 9.72 0.79 -12.82
N ILE A 162 10.05 -0.37 -13.41
CA ILE A 162 10.54 -0.46 -14.79
C ILE A 162 9.50 0.07 -15.77
N SER A 163 8.22 -0.31 -15.60
CA SER A 163 7.11 0.22 -16.40
C SER A 163 7.02 1.74 -16.29
N SER A 164 7.06 2.30 -15.07
CA SER A 164 7.04 3.74 -14.83
C SER A 164 8.19 4.46 -15.55
N LEU A 165 9.41 3.97 -15.37
CA LEU A 165 10.60 4.60 -15.97
C LEU A 165 10.57 4.55 -17.50
N ARG A 166 10.10 3.43 -18.08
CA ARG A 166 9.89 3.30 -19.52
C ARG A 166 8.80 4.27 -19.98
N SER A 167 7.67 4.28 -19.32
CA SER A 167 6.52 5.13 -19.60
C SER A 167 6.91 6.61 -19.64
N ILE A 168 7.62 7.07 -18.61
CA ILE A 168 8.09 8.46 -18.49
C ILE A 168 9.16 8.76 -19.55
N GLY A 169 10.16 7.87 -19.70
CA GLY A 169 11.28 8.08 -20.60
C GLY A 169 10.92 8.09 -22.08
N THR A 170 9.88 7.37 -22.48
CA THR A 170 9.37 7.32 -23.86
C THR A 170 8.12 8.19 -24.06
N GLU A 171 7.62 8.81 -23.00
CA GLU A 171 6.36 9.56 -22.96
C GLU A 171 5.13 8.74 -23.37
N SER A 172 5.21 7.39 -23.34
CA SER A 172 4.12 6.52 -23.79
C SER A 172 2.87 6.62 -22.90
N TYR A 173 3.00 7.10 -21.64
CA TYR A 173 1.85 7.40 -20.79
C TYR A 173 0.86 8.38 -21.44
N LYS A 174 1.30 9.21 -22.39
CA LYS A 174 0.44 10.16 -23.11
C LYS A 174 -0.65 9.47 -23.94
N ASN A 175 -0.49 8.17 -24.26
CA ASN A 175 -1.50 7.36 -24.94
C ASN A 175 -2.65 6.91 -24.02
N PHE A 176 -2.52 7.09 -22.71
CA PHE A 176 -3.54 6.74 -21.73
C PHE A 176 -4.40 7.96 -21.35
N THR A 177 -5.54 7.70 -20.72
CA THR A 177 -6.50 8.73 -20.31
C THR A 177 -6.69 8.72 -18.79
N THR A 178 -7.29 9.77 -18.26
CA THR A 178 -7.74 9.80 -16.86
C THR A 178 -8.81 8.74 -16.58
N GLU A 179 -9.66 8.44 -17.56
CA GLU A 179 -10.66 7.38 -17.46
C GLU A 179 -9.97 6.01 -17.24
N SER A 180 -8.88 5.73 -17.95
CA SER A 180 -8.10 4.50 -17.74
C SER A 180 -7.62 4.37 -16.29
N TYR A 181 -7.24 5.47 -15.66
CA TYR A 181 -6.88 5.49 -14.23
C TYR A 181 -8.09 5.22 -13.33
N PHE A 182 -9.23 5.86 -13.60
CA PHE A 182 -10.44 5.66 -12.78
C PHE A 182 -11.10 4.30 -12.98
N ASN A 183 -10.80 3.60 -14.06
CA ASN A 183 -11.21 2.21 -14.28
C ASN A 183 -10.44 1.20 -13.40
N ILE A 184 -9.31 1.60 -12.79
CA ILE A 184 -8.65 0.80 -11.76
C ILE A 184 -9.56 0.80 -10.52
N PRO A 185 -10.00 -0.36 -10.02
CA PRO A 185 -10.92 -0.42 -8.88
C PRO A 185 -10.33 0.17 -7.62
N GLU A 186 -11.13 0.88 -6.83
CA GLU A 186 -10.69 1.37 -5.52
C GLU A 186 -10.42 0.21 -4.56
N ASN A 187 -9.42 0.36 -3.71
CA ASN A 187 -9.16 -0.60 -2.65
C ASN A 187 -10.32 -0.66 -1.66
N ASP A 188 -10.71 -1.87 -1.27
CA ASP A 188 -11.67 -2.11 -0.20
C ASP A 188 -11.04 -2.99 0.90
N LYS A 189 -11.49 -2.86 2.14
CA LYS A 189 -10.98 -3.62 3.30
C LYS A 189 -11.72 -4.95 3.45
N LYS A 190 -11.52 -5.85 2.48
CA LYS A 190 -12.24 -7.13 2.41
C LYS A 190 -11.43 -8.35 2.87
N PHE A 191 -10.16 -8.22 3.20
CA PHE A 191 -9.33 -9.34 3.60
C PHE A 191 -8.97 -9.36 5.08
N ASN A 192 -8.81 -10.58 5.58
CA ASN A 192 -8.12 -10.89 6.83
C ASN A 192 -7.02 -11.91 6.53
N ASP A 193 -6.00 -12.00 7.38
CA ASP A 193 -4.95 -13.00 7.19
C ASP A 193 -5.50 -14.42 7.33
N ILE A 194 -6.33 -14.63 8.35
CA ILE A 194 -7.06 -15.89 8.53
C ILE A 194 -8.54 -15.60 8.80
N LEU A 195 -9.40 -16.36 8.16
CA LEU A 195 -10.83 -16.37 8.40
C LEU A 195 -11.27 -17.77 8.81
N ILE A 196 -11.75 -17.92 10.04
CA ILE A 196 -12.33 -19.16 10.54
C ILE A 196 -13.85 -19.01 10.49
N LYS A 197 -14.48 -19.80 9.63
CA LYS A 197 -15.94 -19.80 9.43
C LYS A 197 -16.60 -20.90 10.27
N ASN A 198 -17.86 -20.71 10.61
CA ASN A 198 -18.74 -21.75 11.17
C ASN A 198 -18.16 -22.43 12.43
N VAL A 199 -17.60 -21.67 13.36
CA VAL A 199 -17.18 -22.18 14.67
C VAL A 199 -18.24 -21.93 15.73
N ARG A 200 -18.35 -22.86 16.69
CA ARG A 200 -19.20 -22.67 17.86
C ARG A 200 -18.43 -21.97 18.97
N ILE A 201 -18.92 -20.79 19.35
CA ILE A 201 -18.44 -20.04 20.51
C ILE A 201 -19.61 -19.95 21.48
N MET A 202 -19.46 -20.51 22.68
CA MET A 202 -20.57 -20.78 23.58
C MET A 202 -21.68 -21.59 22.83
N ASP A 203 -22.89 -21.05 22.74
CA ASP A 203 -24.05 -21.73 22.15
C ASP A 203 -24.37 -21.23 20.72
N THR A 204 -23.54 -20.40 20.11
CA THR A 204 -23.83 -19.80 18.81
C THR A 204 -22.72 -20.09 17.79
N ILE A 205 -23.14 -20.18 16.52
CA ILE A 205 -22.20 -20.26 15.40
C ILE A 205 -21.72 -18.86 15.07
N LYS A 206 -20.42 -18.69 14.98
CA LYS A 206 -19.72 -17.45 14.70
C LYS A 206 -18.67 -17.62 13.62
N HIS A 207 -18.19 -16.50 13.13
CA HIS A 207 -16.99 -16.39 12.28
C HIS A 207 -15.93 -15.59 13.02
N VAL A 208 -14.67 -16.00 12.91
CA VAL A 208 -13.54 -15.33 13.58
C VAL A 208 -12.57 -14.83 12.55
N SER A 209 -12.35 -13.53 12.54
CA SER A 209 -11.35 -12.86 11.72
C SER A 209 -10.07 -12.67 12.51
N ILE A 210 -8.95 -13.08 11.93
CA ILE A 210 -7.62 -12.95 12.54
C ILE A 210 -6.73 -12.13 11.62
N GLN A 211 -6.05 -11.16 12.22
CA GLN A 211 -5.05 -10.34 11.55
C GLN A 211 -3.68 -10.55 12.19
N TYR A 212 -2.63 -10.67 11.40
CA TYR A 212 -1.28 -10.75 11.93
C TYR A 212 -0.76 -9.39 12.38
N SER A 213 -0.10 -9.40 13.52
CA SER A 213 0.76 -8.31 13.98
C SER A 213 2.20 -8.70 13.73
N GLU A 214 2.88 -7.95 12.89
CA GLU A 214 4.28 -8.17 12.58
C GLU A 214 5.17 -7.63 13.70
N LYS A 215 6.10 -8.44 14.17
CA LYS A 215 7.09 -8.04 15.19
C LYS A 215 8.48 -8.56 14.86
N LEU A 216 9.48 -7.71 15.02
CA LEU A 216 10.87 -8.15 14.96
C LEU A 216 11.24 -8.85 16.27
N VAL A 217 11.58 -10.13 16.18
CA VAL A 217 12.08 -10.94 17.30
C VAL A 217 13.47 -11.46 16.93
N GLY A 218 14.49 -10.96 17.63
CA GLY A 218 15.87 -11.17 17.20
C GLY A 218 16.13 -10.59 15.81
N ASN A 219 16.42 -11.45 14.83
CA ASN A 219 16.68 -11.06 13.44
C ASN A 219 15.59 -11.53 12.47
N LYS A 220 14.40 -11.90 12.97
CA LYS A 220 13.29 -12.39 12.15
C LYS A 220 12.02 -11.63 12.46
N VAL A 221 11.22 -11.40 11.43
CA VAL A 221 9.86 -10.88 11.59
C VAL A 221 8.95 -12.07 11.90
N GLU A 222 8.25 -11.99 13.02
CA GLU A 222 7.23 -12.96 13.43
C GLU A 222 5.84 -12.39 13.17
N PHE A 223 4.95 -13.24 12.67
CA PHE A 223 3.55 -12.93 12.38
C PHE A 223 2.69 -13.46 13.52
N ILE A 224 2.35 -12.58 14.46
CA ILE A 224 1.61 -12.94 15.68
C ILE A 224 0.11 -12.80 15.39
N PRO A 225 -0.67 -13.91 15.41
CA PRO A 225 -2.11 -13.83 15.14
C PRO A 225 -2.83 -13.09 16.26
N LYS A 226 -3.73 -12.19 15.87
CA LYS A 226 -4.63 -11.48 16.76
C LYS A 226 -6.05 -11.58 16.24
N ILE A 227 -6.99 -11.89 17.13
CA ILE A 227 -8.41 -11.84 16.80
C ILE A 227 -8.78 -10.37 16.54
N GLU A 228 -9.29 -10.09 15.35
CA GLU A 228 -9.77 -8.77 14.95
C GLU A 228 -11.26 -8.64 15.27
N ASN A 229 -12.06 -9.65 14.84
CA ASN A 229 -13.51 -9.67 15.06
C ASN A 229 -14.05 -11.08 15.28
N ILE A 230 -15.20 -11.15 15.98
CA ILE A 230 -16.05 -12.34 16.10
C ILE A 230 -17.46 -11.90 15.71
N GLU A 231 -17.99 -12.44 14.60
CA GLU A 231 -19.20 -11.94 13.96
C GLU A 231 -20.18 -13.09 13.62
N ASP A 232 -21.48 -12.75 13.58
CA ASP A 232 -22.53 -13.69 13.15
C ASP A 232 -22.61 -13.86 11.64
N LYS A 233 -22.20 -12.81 10.92
CA LYS A 233 -22.19 -12.77 9.44
C LYS A 233 -20.85 -12.23 8.99
N ILE A 234 -20.38 -12.70 7.84
CA ILE A 234 -19.14 -12.26 7.27
C ILE A 234 -19.33 -11.88 5.80
N ASP A 235 -18.80 -10.72 5.44
CA ASP A 235 -18.71 -10.21 4.08
C ASP A 235 -17.27 -10.03 3.62
N LYS A 236 -16.33 -10.68 4.32
CA LYS A 236 -14.88 -10.62 4.11
C LYS A 236 -14.33 -11.96 3.65
N TYR A 237 -13.11 -11.92 3.17
CA TYR A 237 -12.32 -13.06 2.71
C TYR A 237 -11.12 -13.29 3.63
N GLY A 238 -10.60 -14.50 3.66
CA GLY A 238 -9.34 -14.84 4.31
C GLY A 238 -8.26 -15.13 3.27
N HIS A 239 -7.03 -14.66 3.49
CA HIS A 239 -5.88 -15.19 2.74
C HIS A 239 -5.75 -16.69 3.01
N LYS A 240 -6.09 -17.11 4.23
CA LYS A 240 -6.34 -18.50 4.62
C LYS A 240 -7.74 -18.61 5.19
N GLU A 241 -8.54 -19.50 4.63
CA GLU A 241 -9.89 -19.80 5.13
C GLU A 241 -9.95 -21.20 5.73
N VAL A 242 -10.63 -21.32 6.87
CA VAL A 242 -10.87 -22.58 7.57
C VAL A 242 -12.35 -22.66 7.90
N ASP A 243 -13.01 -23.78 7.56
CA ASP A 243 -14.36 -24.06 8.02
C ASP A 243 -14.27 -24.88 9.33
N GLY A 244 -14.86 -24.37 10.38
CA GLY A 244 -14.90 -25.03 11.69
C GLY A 244 -15.97 -26.13 11.81
N GLU A 245 -16.86 -26.27 10.82
CA GLU A 245 -17.89 -27.32 10.76
C GLU A 245 -18.75 -27.40 12.04
N GLY A 246 -18.97 -26.27 12.71
CA GLY A 246 -19.69 -26.21 14.00
C GLY A 246 -18.91 -26.71 15.21
N LYS A 247 -17.63 -27.03 15.06
CA LYS A 247 -16.76 -27.42 16.19
C LYS A 247 -16.57 -26.26 17.18
N ILE A 248 -16.40 -26.61 18.45
CA ILE A 248 -16.16 -25.63 19.52
C ILE A 248 -14.79 -24.99 19.32
N LEU A 249 -14.74 -23.67 19.31
CA LEU A 249 -13.51 -22.90 19.37
C LEU A 249 -13.33 -22.36 20.79
N GLU A 250 -12.30 -22.86 21.47
CA GLU A 250 -11.88 -22.30 22.76
C GLU A 250 -10.86 -21.18 22.51
N ILE A 251 -11.16 -19.99 23.00
CA ILE A 251 -10.28 -18.84 22.93
C ILE A 251 -9.56 -18.73 24.26
N SER A 252 -8.35 -19.24 24.35
CA SER A 252 -7.51 -19.04 25.52
C SER A 252 -6.89 -17.63 25.48
N GLY A 253 -7.28 -16.79 26.39
CA GLY A 253 -6.64 -15.46 26.54
C GLY A 253 -5.21 -15.63 27.03
N GLN A 254 -4.24 -15.14 26.26
CA GLN A 254 -2.97 -14.74 26.87
C GLN A 254 -3.27 -13.46 27.67
N LYS A 255 -3.08 -13.58 29.01
CA LYS A 255 -3.13 -12.44 29.94
C LYS A 255 -1.94 -11.51 29.71
#